data_4b1e4b8ddba35fa5ecd17ac71b2d5ced
#
_entry.id   4b1e4b8ddba35fa5ecd17ac71b2d5ced
#
_cell.length_a   1.000
_cell.length_b   1.000
_cell.length_c   1.000
_cell.angle_alpha   90.00
_cell.angle_beta   90.00
_cell.angle_gamma   90.00
#
_symmetry.space_group_name_H-M   'P 1'
#
loop_
_entity.id
_entity.type
_entity.pdbx_description
1 polymer ?
#
loop_
_entity_poly.entity_id
_entity_poly.type
_entity_poly.pdbx_seq_one_letter_code
_entity_poly.pdbx_strand_id
1 'polypeptide(L)'
;DLQILRYRVPGFEDLSLKQKELVYYLTEAALQGRDILFDQNGKYNLTIRRMLEAVYTGYKGDKNTPDFKAMEVYLKRVWFSNGIHHHYGSEKFVPGFTPEFFRQAVQSVDAATLPLAEGQTVEQLCEEVFPVIFDPTVMPKRVNQAAGEDLVLTSACNYYDGVTQQEAEDFYNALKNPQDETPV
;
A
#
# COMPACT_ATOMS: atom_id res chain seq x y z
N ASP A 1 11.46 14.60 2.71
CA ASP A 1 10.10 14.40 3.19
C ASP A 1 10.03 13.45 4.39
N LEU A 2 10.94 12.47 4.49
CA LEU A 2 10.92 11.45 5.53
C LEU A 2 12.26 11.41 6.25
N GLN A 3 12.20 11.27 7.57
CA GLN A 3 13.38 11.08 8.41
C GLN A 3 13.26 9.75 9.16
N ILE A 4 14.24 8.88 8.99
CA ILE A 4 14.33 7.63 9.74
C ILE A 4 15.15 7.89 10.98
N LEU A 5 14.54 7.72 12.15
CA LEU A 5 15.18 7.84 13.44
C LEU A 5 15.57 6.44 13.94
N ARG A 6 16.83 6.30 14.39
CA ARG A 6 17.27 5.07 15.05
C ARG A 6 17.12 5.25 16.57
N TYR A 7 16.40 4.34 17.17
CA TYR A 7 16.27 4.26 18.61
C TYR A 7 17.18 3.17 19.16
N ARG A 8 17.74 3.42 20.31
CA ARG A 8 18.32 2.37 21.16
C ARG A 8 17.21 1.81 22.05
N VAL A 9 17.30 0.54 22.38
CA VAL A 9 16.39 -0.14 23.30
C VAL A 9 17.18 -0.47 24.58
N PRO A 10 17.29 0.47 25.54
CA PRO A 10 18.01 0.23 26.79
C PRO A 10 17.38 -0.98 27.51
N GLY A 11 18.25 -1.82 28.09
CA GLY A 11 17.80 -3.02 28.81
C GLY A 11 17.61 -4.26 27.92
N PHE A 12 17.76 -4.18 26.59
CA PHE A 12 17.70 -5.36 25.74
C PHE A 12 18.82 -6.34 26.07
N GLU A 13 20.00 -5.83 26.40
CA GLU A 13 21.17 -6.63 26.78
C GLU A 13 20.93 -7.46 28.04
N ASP A 14 20.07 -6.98 28.96
CA ASP A 14 19.76 -7.62 30.25
C ASP A 14 18.77 -8.78 30.10
N LEU A 15 18.11 -8.91 28.94
CA LEU A 15 17.20 -10.01 28.67
C LEU A 15 17.95 -11.35 28.63
N SER A 16 17.33 -12.39 29.18
CA SER A 16 17.81 -13.76 29.01
C SER A 16 17.82 -14.20 27.54
N LEU A 17 18.62 -15.21 27.21
CA LEU A 17 18.65 -15.75 25.84
C LEU A 17 17.25 -16.13 25.32
N LYS A 18 16.46 -16.80 26.14
CA LYS A 18 15.08 -17.18 25.76
C LYS A 18 14.17 -16.00 25.47
N GLN A 19 14.32 -14.90 26.20
CA GLN A 19 13.58 -13.67 25.93
C GLN A 19 14.05 -13.00 24.63
N LYS A 20 15.36 -12.99 24.37
CA LYS A 20 15.91 -12.48 23.10
C LYS A 20 15.42 -13.30 21.91
N GLU A 21 15.43 -14.63 22.02
CA GLU A 21 14.86 -15.53 21.02
C GLU A 21 13.36 -15.27 20.77
N LEU A 22 12.59 -15.07 21.84
CA LEU A 22 11.16 -14.74 21.72
C LEU A 22 10.96 -13.41 20.96
N VAL A 23 11.71 -12.35 21.31
CA VAL A 23 11.64 -11.06 20.65
C VAL A 23 12.02 -11.19 19.16
N TYR A 24 13.05 -11.99 18.86
CA TYR A 24 13.44 -12.26 17.46
C TYR A 24 12.29 -12.90 16.68
N TYR A 25 11.71 -13.99 17.17
CA TYR A 25 10.62 -14.68 16.46
C TYR A 25 9.34 -13.84 16.37
N LEU A 26 9.02 -13.03 17.39
CA LEU A 26 7.90 -12.09 17.32
C LEU A 26 8.13 -11.01 16.27
N THR A 27 9.38 -10.55 16.12
CA THR A 27 9.75 -9.57 15.07
C THR A 27 9.61 -10.18 13.68
N GLU A 28 10.12 -11.41 13.48
CA GLU A 28 9.97 -12.13 12.22
C GLU A 28 8.48 -12.35 11.87
N ALA A 29 7.67 -12.75 12.85
CA ALA A 29 6.23 -12.92 12.65
C ALA A 29 5.55 -11.59 12.26
N ALA A 30 5.91 -10.48 12.91
CA ALA A 30 5.37 -9.16 12.61
C ALA A 30 5.73 -8.69 11.18
N LEU A 31 6.92 -9.06 10.68
CA LEU A 31 7.32 -8.75 9.31
C LEU A 31 6.45 -9.43 8.26
N GLN A 32 5.89 -10.61 8.54
CA GLN A 32 4.99 -11.32 7.64
C GLN A 32 3.61 -10.62 7.48
N GLY A 33 3.21 -9.81 8.46
CA GLY A 33 1.95 -9.05 8.43
C GLY A 33 1.98 -7.80 7.55
N ARG A 34 3.11 -7.43 6.95
CA ARG A 34 3.22 -6.18 6.15
C ARG A 34 2.30 -6.14 4.95
N ASP A 35 2.17 -7.24 4.23
CA ASP A 35 1.38 -7.30 3.01
C ASP A 35 -0.09 -6.99 3.28
N ILE A 36 -0.60 -7.41 4.44
CA ILE A 36 -1.97 -7.11 4.89
C ILE A 36 -2.23 -5.60 4.98
N LEU A 37 -1.26 -4.82 5.50
CA LEU A 37 -1.41 -3.36 5.62
C LEU A 37 -1.53 -2.69 4.25
N PHE A 38 -0.73 -3.14 3.27
CA PHE A 38 -0.83 -2.63 1.89
C PHE A 38 -2.19 -2.93 1.29
N ASP A 39 -2.67 -4.16 1.41
CA ASP A 39 -3.95 -4.61 0.89
C ASP A 39 -5.12 -3.86 1.53
N GLN A 40 -5.14 -3.73 2.86
CA GLN A 40 -6.18 -3.00 3.59
C GLN A 40 -6.22 -1.50 3.24
N ASN A 41 -5.07 -0.88 2.98
CA ASN A 41 -5.00 0.54 2.62
C ASN A 41 -5.45 0.83 1.18
N GLY A 42 -5.57 -0.19 0.33
CA GLY A 42 -6.08 -0.05 -1.03
C GLY A 42 -5.84 -1.30 -1.88
N LYS A 43 -6.86 -1.69 -2.62
CA LYS A 43 -6.94 -2.91 -3.44
C LYS A 43 -5.70 -3.15 -4.33
N TYR A 44 -5.09 -2.09 -4.85
CA TYR A 44 -3.96 -2.17 -5.78
C TYR A 44 -2.59 -1.93 -5.11
N ASN A 45 -2.55 -1.56 -3.84
CA ASN A 45 -1.30 -1.11 -3.19
C ASN A 45 -0.22 -2.20 -3.17
N LEU A 46 -0.59 -3.45 -2.90
CA LEU A 46 0.37 -4.55 -2.88
C LEU A 46 0.95 -4.82 -4.27
N THR A 47 0.09 -4.82 -5.30
CA THR A 47 0.49 -4.96 -6.70
C THR A 47 1.42 -3.82 -7.13
N ILE A 48 1.04 -2.57 -6.83
CA ILE A 48 1.86 -1.37 -7.13
C ILE A 48 3.22 -1.46 -6.44
N ARG A 49 3.26 -1.81 -5.15
CA ARG A 49 4.53 -1.97 -4.43
C ARG A 49 5.42 -3.00 -5.10
N ARG A 50 4.92 -4.19 -5.37
CA ARG A 50 5.70 -5.28 -6.00
C ARG A 50 6.19 -4.90 -7.39
N MET A 51 5.36 -4.20 -8.17
CA MET A 51 5.73 -3.70 -9.49
C MET A 51 6.86 -2.66 -9.42
N LEU A 52 6.77 -1.71 -8.49
CA LEU A 52 7.83 -0.71 -8.24
C LEU A 52 9.12 -1.37 -7.75
N GLU A 53 9.04 -2.36 -6.86
CA GLU A 53 10.20 -3.12 -6.35
C GLU A 53 10.87 -3.94 -7.46
N ALA A 54 10.09 -4.56 -8.35
CA ALA A 54 10.63 -5.28 -9.51
C ALA A 54 11.39 -4.34 -10.45
N VAL A 55 10.86 -3.16 -10.73
CA VAL A 55 11.56 -2.15 -11.53
C VAL A 55 12.79 -1.63 -10.78
N TYR A 56 12.69 -1.30 -9.51
CA TYR A 56 13.81 -0.78 -8.72
C TYR A 56 15.01 -1.73 -8.71
N THR A 57 14.76 -3.02 -8.59
CA THR A 57 15.78 -4.06 -8.54
C THR A 57 16.25 -4.48 -9.93
N GLY A 58 15.31 -4.72 -10.85
CA GLY A 58 15.55 -5.34 -12.15
C GLY A 58 15.89 -4.40 -13.31
N TYR A 59 15.60 -3.09 -13.20
CA TYR A 59 15.84 -2.14 -14.27
C TYR A 59 17.33 -2.03 -14.61
N LYS A 60 17.66 -2.25 -15.89
CA LYS A 60 19.04 -2.27 -16.41
C LYS A 60 19.46 -0.97 -17.11
N GLY A 61 18.53 -0.02 -17.26
CA GLY A 61 18.84 1.29 -17.83
C GLY A 61 19.58 2.21 -16.85
N ASP A 62 19.75 3.47 -17.24
CA ASP A 62 20.44 4.45 -16.38
C ASP A 62 19.56 4.85 -15.18
N LYS A 63 19.98 4.43 -14.00
CA LYS A 63 19.33 4.76 -12.72
C LYS A 63 19.60 6.18 -12.23
N ASN A 64 20.42 6.96 -12.95
CA ASN A 64 20.67 8.37 -12.62
C ASN A 64 19.73 9.35 -13.32
N THR A 65 18.83 8.87 -14.17
CA THR A 65 17.83 9.73 -14.84
C THR A 65 16.89 10.36 -13.82
N PRO A 66 16.36 11.57 -14.13
CA PRO A 66 15.37 12.22 -13.24
C PRO A 66 14.15 11.33 -12.96
N ASP A 67 13.61 10.65 -13.96
CA ASP A 67 12.45 9.77 -13.80
C ASP A 67 12.74 8.60 -12.85
N PHE A 68 13.89 7.91 -13.00
CA PHE A 68 14.23 6.81 -12.10
C PHE A 68 14.40 7.27 -10.65
N LYS A 69 15.06 8.42 -10.43
CA LYS A 69 15.18 9.02 -9.09
C LYS A 69 13.85 9.44 -8.50
N ALA A 70 12.95 9.97 -9.32
CA ALA A 70 11.60 10.32 -8.87
C ALA A 70 10.77 9.07 -8.53
N MET A 71 10.90 7.99 -9.32
CA MET A 71 10.30 6.69 -9.01
C MET A 71 10.84 6.10 -7.71
N GLU A 72 12.15 6.20 -7.46
CA GLU A 72 12.75 5.77 -6.20
C GLU A 72 12.17 6.53 -4.99
N VAL A 73 11.97 7.85 -5.11
CA VAL A 73 11.33 8.66 -4.07
C VAL A 73 9.88 8.21 -3.87
N TYR A 74 9.14 7.97 -4.94
CA TYR A 74 7.76 7.49 -4.88
C TYR A 74 7.67 6.12 -4.20
N LEU A 75 8.53 5.16 -4.56
CA LEU A 75 8.63 3.85 -3.92
C LEU A 75 8.89 3.97 -2.41
N LYS A 76 9.81 4.85 -2.00
CA LYS A 76 10.08 5.10 -0.58
C LYS A 76 8.87 5.65 0.17
N ARG A 77 8.08 6.52 -0.47
CA ARG A 77 6.80 7.02 0.08
C ARG A 77 5.77 5.89 0.21
N VAL A 78 5.65 5.04 -0.81
CA VAL A 78 4.77 3.87 -0.81
C VAL A 78 5.15 2.90 0.32
N TRP A 79 6.43 2.62 0.51
CA TRP A 79 6.90 1.79 1.63
C TRP A 79 6.55 2.39 2.99
N PHE A 80 6.82 3.67 3.16
CA PHE A 80 6.58 4.35 4.43
C PHE A 80 5.09 4.41 4.80
N SER A 81 4.24 4.69 3.82
CA SER A 81 2.80 4.89 4.03
C SER A 81 1.97 3.61 3.90
N ASN A 82 2.59 2.47 3.59
CA ASN A 82 1.92 1.21 3.26
C ASN A 82 0.88 1.38 2.15
N GLY A 83 1.23 2.13 1.10
CA GLY A 83 0.36 2.39 -0.05
C GLY A 83 0.64 3.72 -0.74
N ILE A 84 -0.17 4.00 -1.76
CA ILE A 84 -0.01 5.19 -2.63
C ILE A 84 -0.58 6.48 -2.04
N HIS A 85 -1.10 6.45 -0.82
CA HIS A 85 -1.68 7.60 -0.14
C HIS A 85 -0.83 8.00 1.07
N HIS A 86 -0.83 9.30 1.37
CA HIS A 86 -0.16 9.80 2.57
C HIS A 86 -0.76 9.16 3.82
N HIS A 87 0.10 8.61 4.68
CA HIS A 87 -0.29 7.81 5.85
C HIS A 87 -1.14 8.58 6.87
N TYR A 88 -1.05 9.89 6.88
CA TYR A 88 -1.78 10.78 7.80
C TYR A 88 -2.88 11.58 7.11
N GLY A 89 -2.55 12.31 6.04
CA GLY A 89 -3.48 13.19 5.33
C GLY A 89 -4.41 12.46 4.35
N SER A 90 -4.16 11.20 4.06
CA SER A 90 -4.93 10.35 3.14
C SER A 90 -4.91 10.76 1.66
N GLU A 91 -4.23 11.84 1.27
CA GLU A 91 -4.11 12.26 -0.12
C GLU A 91 -3.24 11.30 -0.92
N LYS A 92 -3.60 11.09 -2.19
CA LYS A 92 -2.79 10.30 -3.10
C LYS A 92 -1.47 11.00 -3.44
N PHE A 93 -0.38 10.24 -3.44
CA PHE A 93 0.91 10.75 -3.91
C PHE A 93 0.88 10.99 -5.42
N VAL A 94 1.39 12.14 -5.83
CA VAL A 94 1.60 12.45 -7.24
C VAL A 94 2.97 11.90 -7.64
N PRO A 95 3.04 11.01 -8.66
CA PRO A 95 4.31 10.55 -9.19
C PRO A 95 5.13 11.70 -9.78
N GLY A 96 6.43 11.73 -9.50
CA GLY A 96 7.36 12.68 -10.12
C GLY A 96 8.03 12.13 -11.39
N PHE A 97 7.59 10.97 -11.88
CA PHE A 97 8.07 10.30 -13.08
C PHE A 97 6.92 10.12 -14.08
N THR A 98 7.28 9.95 -15.36
CA THR A 98 6.29 9.86 -16.44
C THR A 98 5.72 8.45 -16.58
N PRO A 99 4.43 8.31 -17.03
CA PRO A 99 3.86 7.00 -17.38
C PRO A 99 4.66 6.27 -18.45
N GLU A 100 5.19 7.01 -19.43
CA GLU A 100 6.00 6.47 -20.53
C GLU A 100 7.29 5.85 -20.03
N PHE A 101 8.01 6.54 -19.17
CA PHE A 101 9.20 5.99 -18.51
C PHE A 101 8.84 4.71 -17.74
N PHE A 102 7.79 4.76 -16.93
CA PHE A 102 7.44 3.63 -16.07
C PHE A 102 7.02 2.41 -16.88
N ARG A 103 6.26 2.60 -17.98
CA ARG A 103 5.89 1.53 -18.90
C ARG A 103 7.12 0.85 -19.51
N GLN A 104 8.05 1.64 -20.04
CA GLN A 104 9.30 1.12 -20.60
C GLN A 104 10.12 0.36 -19.54
N ALA A 105 10.19 0.91 -18.33
CA ALA A 105 10.91 0.28 -17.23
C ALA A 105 10.29 -1.07 -16.84
N VAL A 106 8.97 -1.14 -16.72
CA VAL A 106 8.24 -2.38 -16.41
C VAL A 106 8.43 -3.43 -17.51
N GLN A 107 8.38 -3.03 -18.79
CA GLN A 107 8.60 -3.93 -19.92
C GLN A 107 10.06 -4.42 -20.02
N SER A 108 11.00 -3.73 -19.41
CA SER A 108 12.45 -4.05 -19.44
C SER A 108 12.89 -5.07 -18.39
N VAL A 109 12.05 -5.33 -17.38
CA VAL A 109 12.37 -6.30 -16.32
C VAL A 109 11.86 -7.70 -16.66
N ASP A 110 12.39 -8.70 -15.96
CA ASP A 110 11.89 -10.07 -16.11
C ASP A 110 10.44 -10.16 -15.66
N ALA A 111 9.56 -10.61 -16.56
CA ALA A 111 8.13 -10.77 -16.28
C ALA A 111 7.85 -11.67 -15.07
N ALA A 112 8.73 -12.65 -14.80
CA ALA A 112 8.61 -13.53 -13.64
C ALA A 112 8.77 -12.79 -12.29
N THR A 113 9.32 -11.56 -12.29
CA THR A 113 9.45 -10.73 -11.09
C THR A 113 8.26 -9.79 -10.87
N LEU A 114 7.40 -9.66 -11.88
CA LEU A 114 6.20 -8.81 -11.81
C LEU A 114 5.03 -9.55 -11.13
N PRO A 115 4.15 -8.84 -10.43
CA PRO A 115 2.99 -9.41 -9.74
C PRO A 115 1.85 -9.72 -10.73
N LEU A 116 2.11 -10.52 -11.75
CA LEU A 116 1.12 -10.92 -12.74
C LEU A 116 0.17 -11.94 -12.15
N ALA A 117 -1.13 -11.77 -12.43
CA ALA A 117 -2.13 -12.81 -12.18
C ALA A 117 -1.98 -13.95 -13.21
N GLU A 118 -2.61 -15.09 -12.92
CA GLU A 118 -2.59 -16.22 -13.87
C GLU A 118 -3.15 -15.81 -15.25
N GLY A 119 -2.32 -15.98 -16.28
CA GLY A 119 -2.66 -15.60 -17.65
C GLY A 119 -2.63 -14.10 -17.98
N GLN A 120 -2.29 -13.24 -17.01
CA GLN A 120 -2.19 -11.80 -17.22
C GLN A 120 -0.89 -11.44 -17.94
N THR A 121 -0.98 -10.59 -18.95
CA THR A 121 0.19 -10.02 -19.64
C THR A 121 0.71 -8.79 -18.90
N VAL A 122 1.97 -8.41 -19.16
CA VAL A 122 2.58 -7.18 -18.63
C VAL A 122 1.79 -5.93 -19.05
N GLU A 123 1.28 -5.92 -20.29
CA GLU A 123 0.49 -4.81 -20.78
C GLU A 123 -0.86 -4.69 -20.05
N GLN A 124 -1.54 -5.80 -19.82
CA GLN A 124 -2.79 -5.82 -19.04
C GLN A 124 -2.56 -5.36 -17.59
N LEU A 125 -1.45 -5.75 -16.96
CA LEU A 125 -1.07 -5.23 -15.65
C LEU A 125 -0.87 -3.71 -15.69
N CYS A 126 -0.20 -3.19 -16.72
CA CYS A 126 -0.03 -1.74 -16.88
C CYS A 126 -1.36 -1.03 -17.09
N GLU A 127 -2.25 -1.57 -17.93
CA GLU A 127 -3.58 -0.99 -18.17
C GLU A 127 -4.42 -0.92 -16.88
N GLU A 128 -4.33 -1.93 -16.04
CA GLU A 128 -5.03 -1.99 -14.75
C GLU A 128 -4.49 -0.98 -13.74
N VAL A 129 -3.17 -0.88 -13.61
CA VAL A 129 -2.51 -0.19 -12.49
C VAL A 129 -2.17 1.28 -12.81
N PHE A 130 -1.91 1.63 -14.06
CA PHE A 130 -1.49 2.99 -14.43
C PHE A 130 -2.53 4.07 -14.12
N PRO A 131 -3.82 3.87 -14.36
CA PRO A 131 -4.84 4.84 -13.95
C PRO A 131 -4.82 5.06 -12.44
N VAL A 132 -4.58 4.01 -11.66
CA VAL A 132 -4.50 4.11 -10.20
C VAL A 132 -3.28 4.92 -9.75
N ILE A 133 -2.15 4.81 -10.44
CA ILE A 133 -0.93 5.56 -10.10
C ILE A 133 -1.01 7.01 -10.59
N PHE A 134 -1.39 7.21 -11.86
CA PHE A 134 -1.16 8.48 -12.57
C PHE A 134 -2.40 9.38 -12.69
N ASP A 135 -3.62 8.83 -12.65
CA ASP A 135 -4.83 9.64 -12.69
C ASP A 135 -5.19 10.16 -11.29
N PRO A 136 -5.13 11.48 -11.04
CA PRO A 136 -5.43 12.03 -9.72
C PRO A 136 -6.89 11.86 -9.29
N THR A 137 -7.79 11.54 -10.23
CA THR A 137 -9.22 11.35 -9.94
C THR A 137 -9.58 9.92 -9.55
N VAL A 138 -8.71 8.96 -9.88
CA VAL A 138 -8.89 7.55 -9.51
C VAL A 138 -8.38 7.31 -8.10
N MET A 139 -9.25 6.90 -7.19
CA MET A 139 -8.92 6.66 -5.78
C MET A 139 -8.14 7.83 -5.15
N PRO A 140 -8.69 9.06 -5.15
CA PRO A 140 -7.95 10.26 -4.75
C PRO A 140 -7.59 10.29 -3.27
N LYS A 141 -8.32 9.55 -2.44
CA LYS A 141 -8.10 9.50 -1.00
C LYS A 141 -8.13 8.06 -0.46
N ARG A 142 -7.28 7.78 0.50
CA ARG A 142 -7.32 6.52 1.25
C ARG A 142 -8.62 6.41 2.05
N VAL A 143 -8.96 7.47 2.79
CA VAL A 143 -10.22 7.62 3.52
C VAL A 143 -10.81 8.97 3.16
N ASN A 144 -12.01 8.99 2.60
CA ASN A 144 -12.73 10.20 2.24
C ASN A 144 -13.86 10.47 3.25
N GLN A 145 -13.65 11.45 4.13
CA GLN A 145 -14.60 11.87 5.14
C GLN A 145 -15.30 13.20 4.77
N ALA A 146 -15.32 13.55 3.48
CA ALA A 146 -15.98 14.77 3.03
C ALA A 146 -17.50 14.70 3.28
N ALA A 147 -18.09 15.79 3.74
CA ALA A 147 -19.52 15.86 4.00
C ALA A 147 -20.32 15.65 2.70
N GLY A 148 -21.30 14.75 2.74
CA GLY A 148 -22.15 14.43 1.60
C GLY A 148 -21.60 13.36 0.65
N GLU A 149 -20.40 12.85 0.90
CA GLU A 149 -19.81 11.75 0.16
C GLU A 149 -20.07 10.40 0.86
N ASP A 150 -20.19 9.33 0.08
CA ASP A 150 -20.24 7.97 0.63
C ASP A 150 -18.84 7.55 1.07
N LEU A 151 -18.64 7.37 2.38
CA LEU A 151 -17.36 7.05 2.97
C LEU A 151 -16.78 5.74 2.41
N VAL A 152 -17.63 4.74 2.17
CA VAL A 152 -17.19 3.41 1.71
C VAL A 152 -16.83 3.43 0.23
N LEU A 153 -17.73 3.94 -0.62
CA LEU A 153 -17.53 3.93 -2.07
C LEU A 153 -16.41 4.88 -2.55
N THR A 154 -16.19 5.99 -1.84
CA THR A 154 -15.22 7.02 -2.27
C THR A 154 -13.86 6.90 -1.61
N SER A 155 -13.68 5.94 -0.67
CA SER A 155 -12.39 5.64 -0.05
C SER A 155 -11.66 4.51 -0.77
N ALA A 156 -10.33 4.60 -0.86
CA ALA A 156 -9.49 3.54 -1.43
C ALA A 156 -9.27 2.36 -0.47
N CYS A 157 -9.56 2.50 0.82
CA CYS A 157 -9.46 1.42 1.80
C CYS A 157 -10.26 0.19 1.36
N ASN A 158 -9.64 -0.98 1.42
CA ASN A 158 -10.15 -2.24 0.87
C ASN A 158 -10.80 -3.12 1.96
N TYR A 159 -11.72 -2.54 2.74
CA TYR A 159 -12.50 -3.29 3.73
C TYR A 159 -13.85 -3.76 3.19
N TYR A 160 -14.34 -3.10 2.15
CA TYR A 160 -15.61 -3.38 1.49
C TYR A 160 -15.41 -3.36 -0.02
N ASP A 161 -16.17 -4.17 -0.75
CA ASP A 161 -16.19 -4.18 -2.20
C ASP A 161 -17.64 -4.24 -2.67
N GLY A 162 -18.07 -3.25 -3.49
CA GLY A 162 -19.41 -3.17 -4.04
C GLY A 162 -20.53 -2.87 -3.01
N VAL A 163 -20.19 -2.32 -1.84
CA VAL A 163 -21.12 -2.01 -0.75
C VAL A 163 -21.11 -0.50 -0.50
N THR A 164 -22.28 0.09 -0.30
CA THR A 164 -22.43 1.49 0.12
C THR A 164 -22.24 1.65 1.63
N GLN A 165 -21.95 2.88 2.06
CA GLN A 165 -21.92 3.20 3.49
C GLN A 165 -23.26 2.86 4.17
N GLN A 166 -24.38 3.19 3.54
CA GLN A 166 -25.71 2.94 4.09
C GLN A 166 -25.97 1.44 4.30
N GLU A 167 -25.62 0.60 3.31
CA GLU A 167 -25.78 -0.86 3.44
C GLU A 167 -24.92 -1.42 4.58
N ALA A 168 -23.70 -0.94 4.73
CA ALA A 168 -22.81 -1.36 5.84
C ALA A 168 -23.39 -0.92 7.19
N GLU A 169 -23.87 0.32 7.31
CA GLU A 169 -24.50 0.85 8.54
C GLU A 169 -25.78 0.09 8.90
N ASP A 170 -26.64 -0.18 7.94
CA ASP A 170 -27.89 -0.93 8.14
C ASP A 170 -27.61 -2.35 8.62
N PHE A 171 -26.61 -3.03 8.04
CA PHE A 171 -26.16 -4.35 8.48
C PHE A 171 -25.69 -4.33 9.93
N TYR A 172 -24.81 -3.43 10.30
CA TYR A 172 -24.32 -3.33 11.68
C TYR A 172 -25.41 -2.91 12.66
N ASN A 173 -26.32 -2.02 12.26
CA ASN A 173 -27.44 -1.62 13.10
C ASN A 173 -28.40 -2.78 13.35
N ALA A 174 -28.61 -3.65 12.37
CA ALA A 174 -29.45 -4.85 12.53
C ALA A 174 -28.83 -5.88 13.50
N LEU A 175 -27.50 -5.89 13.65
CA LEU A 175 -26.81 -6.77 14.60
C LEU A 175 -26.85 -6.27 16.05
N LYS A 176 -27.12 -4.98 16.26
CA LYS A 176 -27.14 -4.39 17.61
C LYS A 176 -28.33 -4.92 18.41
N ASN A 177 -28.02 -5.51 19.56
CA ASN A 177 -29.03 -5.85 20.56
C ASN A 177 -29.06 -4.74 21.64
N PRO A 178 -30.15 -3.95 21.77
CA PRO A 178 -30.20 -2.88 22.76
C PRO A 178 -30.10 -3.32 24.22
N GLN A 179 -30.28 -4.63 24.49
CA GLN A 179 -30.14 -5.22 25.81
C GLN A 179 -28.77 -5.85 26.06
N ASP A 180 -27.90 -5.87 25.07
CA ASP A 180 -26.52 -6.41 25.19
C ASP A 180 -25.55 -5.23 25.34
N GLU A 181 -25.04 -5.05 26.55
CA GLU A 181 -24.05 -4.00 26.88
C GLU A 181 -22.61 -4.42 26.53
N THR A 182 -22.39 -5.63 25.99
CA THR A 182 -21.05 -6.05 25.60
C THR A 182 -20.58 -5.28 24.37
N PRO A 183 -19.35 -4.73 24.38
CA PRO A 183 -18.80 -4.09 23.18
C PRO A 183 -18.66 -5.10 22.05
N VAL A 184 -19.09 -4.73 20.86
CA VAL A 184 -18.91 -5.50 19.63
C VAL A 184 -17.50 -5.28 19.12
#